data_c67598f54eaf7058d937464e2e4a1d93
#
_entry.id   c67598f54eaf7058d937464e2e4a1d93
#
_cell.length_a   1.000
_cell.length_b   1.000
_cell.length_c   1.000
_cell.angle_alpha   90.00
_cell.angle_beta   90.00
_cell.angle_gamma   90.00
#
_symmetry.space_group_name_H-M   'P 1'
#
loop_
_entity.id
_entity.type
_entity.pdbx_description
1 polymer ?
#
loop_
_entity_poly.entity_id
_entity_poly.type
_entity_poly.pdbx_seq_one_letter_code
_entity_poly.pdbx_strand_id
1 'polypeptide(L)'
;MRRPHGFTLIEVLVVIAIIAILAAIILPVFFRARGKARQTQCLSNIKQIGAALTMYADDYDGYYTRGQYWPWDSSHLWTDAIEPYLKNAAVLRCPDQGSDAYGYGYNIAYWGAGDVKDGMHGVQDTYPVHQSWVAEPSETVWVVDFGKYWVCGLEFGTEEPARRHHDGFNVLFVDGHAKWLKETPDRLWTVNAD
;
A
#
# COMPACT_ATOMS: atom_id res chain seq x y z
N MET A 1 48.53 38.67 -28.55
CA MET A 1 47.05 38.59 -28.18
C MET A 1 46.43 37.51 -29.00
N ARG A 2 45.90 36.43 -28.34
CA ARG A 2 45.13 35.38 -29.04
C ARG A 2 43.71 35.90 -29.24
N ARG A 3 43.21 35.91 -30.48
CA ARG A 3 41.82 36.27 -30.80
C ARG A 3 40.91 35.18 -30.25
N PRO A 4 39.86 35.48 -29.47
CA PRO A 4 38.89 34.48 -29.06
C PRO A 4 38.19 33.96 -30.31
N HIS A 5 38.14 32.63 -30.46
CA HIS A 5 37.33 31.98 -31.49
C HIS A 5 35.86 32.15 -31.12
N GLY A 6 35.10 32.84 -31.93
CA GLY A 6 33.66 32.95 -31.76
C GLY A 6 32.97 31.65 -32.13
N PHE A 7 31.92 31.28 -31.37
CA PHE A 7 31.06 30.13 -31.65
C PHE A 7 30.22 30.39 -32.88
N THR A 8 30.12 29.43 -33.77
CA THR A 8 29.27 29.55 -34.95
C THR A 8 27.85 29.15 -34.62
N LEU A 9 26.85 29.75 -35.29
CA LEU A 9 25.44 29.43 -35.10
C LEU A 9 25.12 27.92 -35.38
N ILE A 10 25.83 27.35 -36.36
CA ILE A 10 25.64 25.94 -36.73
C ILE A 10 26.21 24.99 -35.65
N GLU A 11 27.28 25.32 -34.95
CA GLU A 11 27.81 24.52 -33.84
C GLU A 11 26.78 24.44 -32.69
N VAL A 12 26.13 25.55 -32.33
CA VAL A 12 25.09 25.55 -31.30
C VAL A 12 23.88 24.76 -31.77
N LEU A 13 23.47 24.93 -33.03
CA LEU A 13 22.30 24.26 -33.59
C LEU A 13 22.45 22.73 -33.60
N VAL A 14 23.62 22.21 -33.98
CA VAL A 14 23.92 20.77 -33.97
C VAL A 14 23.89 20.22 -32.54
N VAL A 15 24.50 20.94 -31.59
CA VAL A 15 24.52 20.50 -30.19
C VAL A 15 23.10 20.38 -29.60
N ILE A 16 22.27 21.42 -29.80
CA ILE A 16 20.87 21.34 -29.30
C ILE A 16 20.06 20.27 -30.01
N ALA A 17 20.31 20.01 -31.29
CA ALA A 17 19.65 18.93 -32.02
C ALA A 17 20.01 17.57 -31.45
N ILE A 18 21.28 17.31 -31.13
CA ILE A 18 21.71 16.06 -30.51
C ILE A 18 21.09 15.91 -29.11
N ILE A 19 21.12 16.96 -28.28
CA ILE A 19 20.50 16.94 -26.94
C ILE A 19 19.00 16.66 -27.05
N ALA A 20 18.31 17.28 -28.00
CA ALA A 20 16.87 17.06 -28.20
C ALA A 20 16.56 15.59 -28.57
N ILE A 21 17.36 14.98 -29.44
CA ILE A 21 17.21 13.56 -29.81
C ILE A 21 17.45 12.66 -28.61
N LEU A 22 18.51 12.89 -27.85
CA LEU A 22 18.82 12.12 -26.65
C LEU A 22 17.70 12.26 -25.59
N ALA A 23 17.26 13.48 -25.35
CA ALA A 23 16.18 13.76 -24.40
C ALA A 23 14.86 13.05 -24.78
N ALA A 24 14.52 13.04 -26.07
CA ALA A 24 13.31 12.39 -26.59
C ALA A 24 13.27 10.87 -26.29
N ILE A 25 14.44 10.22 -26.21
CA ILE A 25 14.53 8.79 -25.90
C ILE A 25 14.58 8.56 -24.37
N ILE A 26 15.32 9.40 -23.65
CA ILE A 26 15.57 9.20 -22.21
C ILE A 26 14.33 9.54 -21.38
N LEU A 27 13.62 10.62 -21.68
CA LEU A 27 12.48 11.06 -20.86
C LEU A 27 11.38 9.99 -20.66
N PRO A 28 10.90 9.31 -21.73
CA PRO A 28 9.84 8.28 -21.53
C PRO A 28 10.33 7.11 -20.68
N VAL A 29 11.59 6.71 -20.83
CA VAL A 29 12.18 5.61 -20.03
C VAL A 29 12.34 6.03 -18.57
N PHE A 30 12.80 7.25 -18.33
CA PHE A 30 12.98 7.81 -16.98
C PHE A 30 11.67 7.88 -16.20
N PHE A 31 10.57 8.33 -16.83
CA PHE A 31 9.26 8.37 -16.15
C PHE A 31 8.75 6.99 -15.77
N ARG A 32 8.92 6.00 -16.64
CA ARG A 32 8.57 4.60 -16.34
C ARG A 32 9.42 4.02 -15.22
N ALA A 33 10.73 4.25 -15.25
CA ALA A 33 11.65 3.80 -14.20
C ALA A 33 11.32 4.44 -12.85
N ARG A 34 11.01 5.74 -12.83
CA ARG A 34 10.60 6.46 -11.62
C ARG A 34 9.31 5.89 -11.03
N GLY A 35 8.30 5.59 -11.84
CA GLY A 35 7.07 4.95 -11.40
C GLY A 35 7.34 3.58 -10.76
N LYS A 36 8.22 2.77 -11.38
CA LYS A 36 8.62 1.47 -10.86
C LYS A 36 9.40 1.57 -9.53
N ALA A 37 10.26 2.56 -9.40
CA ALA A 37 10.97 2.83 -8.15
C ALA A 37 10.01 3.17 -7.00
N ARG A 38 9.00 4.02 -7.24
CA ARG A 38 7.96 4.34 -6.24
C ARG A 38 7.12 3.11 -5.87
N GLN A 39 6.74 2.28 -6.84
CA GLN A 39 6.05 1.03 -6.57
C GLN A 39 6.88 0.11 -5.66
N THR A 40 8.18 -0.03 -5.93
CA THR A 40 9.09 -0.84 -5.12
C THR A 40 9.23 -0.28 -3.71
N GLN A 41 9.31 1.04 -3.56
CA GLN A 41 9.34 1.70 -2.26
C GLN A 41 8.03 1.45 -1.50
N CYS A 42 6.88 1.57 -2.15
CA CYS A 42 5.59 1.30 -1.55
C CYS A 42 5.47 -0.17 -1.10
N LEU A 43 5.95 -1.12 -1.93
CA LEU A 43 6.01 -2.53 -1.56
C LEU A 43 6.95 -2.80 -0.36
N SER A 44 8.04 -2.06 -0.25
CA SER A 44 8.93 -2.13 0.92
C SER A 44 8.26 -1.56 2.16
N ASN A 45 7.52 -0.46 2.03
CA ASN A 45 6.78 0.14 3.12
C ASN A 45 5.73 -0.84 3.68
N ILE A 46 4.95 -1.45 2.79
CA ILE A 46 3.88 -2.38 3.20
C ILE A 46 4.44 -3.63 3.90
N LYS A 47 5.64 -4.09 3.53
CA LYS A 47 6.35 -5.15 4.26
C LYS A 47 6.79 -4.71 5.66
N GLN A 48 7.23 -3.47 5.83
CA GLN A 48 7.59 -2.93 7.15
C GLN A 48 6.35 -2.79 8.04
N ILE A 49 5.22 -2.40 7.46
CA ILE A 49 3.92 -2.41 8.14
C ILE A 49 3.56 -3.83 8.60
N GLY A 50 3.74 -4.84 7.73
CA GLY A 50 3.51 -6.23 8.07
C GLY A 50 4.37 -6.71 9.25
N ALA A 51 5.65 -6.38 9.24
CA ALA A 51 6.52 -6.70 10.37
C ALA A 51 6.05 -6.04 11.67
N ALA A 52 5.62 -4.77 11.63
CA ALA A 52 5.09 -4.07 12.80
C ALA A 52 3.78 -4.69 13.31
N LEU A 53 2.88 -5.09 12.41
CA LEU A 53 1.65 -5.78 12.74
C LEU A 53 1.89 -7.16 13.37
N THR A 54 2.90 -7.89 12.88
CA THR A 54 3.30 -9.17 13.48
C THR A 54 3.87 -8.96 14.89
N MET A 55 4.77 -7.97 15.07
CA MET A 55 5.31 -7.64 16.39
C MET A 55 4.21 -7.23 17.36
N TYR A 56 3.21 -6.47 16.92
CA TYR A 56 2.04 -6.17 17.70
C TYR A 56 1.30 -7.44 18.13
N ALA A 57 1.02 -8.36 17.20
CA ALA A 57 0.32 -9.59 17.51
C ALA A 57 1.10 -10.46 18.51
N ASP A 58 2.44 -10.51 18.40
CA ASP A 58 3.30 -11.23 19.35
C ASP A 58 3.20 -10.66 20.77
N ASP A 59 3.08 -9.34 20.91
CA ASP A 59 2.94 -8.67 22.22
C ASP A 59 1.51 -8.75 22.79
N TYR A 60 0.51 -9.05 21.96
CA TYR A 60 -0.90 -9.13 22.33
C TYR A 60 -1.49 -10.55 22.18
N ASP A 61 -0.75 -11.56 22.64
CA ASP A 61 -1.19 -12.95 22.72
C ASP A 61 -1.72 -13.52 21.39
N GLY A 62 -1.19 -13.08 20.25
CA GLY A 62 -1.59 -13.51 18.92
C GLY A 62 -2.83 -12.80 18.36
N TYR A 63 -3.32 -11.75 19.00
CA TYR A 63 -4.41 -10.96 18.50
C TYR A 63 -3.93 -9.85 17.58
N TYR A 64 -4.55 -9.75 16.41
CA TYR A 64 -4.28 -8.66 15.47
C TYR A 64 -4.93 -7.35 15.94
N THR A 65 -4.40 -6.22 15.47
CA THR A 65 -4.97 -4.90 15.78
C THR A 65 -6.37 -4.78 15.19
N ARG A 66 -7.20 -3.94 15.79
CA ARG A 66 -8.46 -3.53 15.20
C ARG A 66 -8.20 -2.53 14.07
N GLY A 67 -9.04 -2.54 13.04
CA GLY A 67 -8.96 -1.54 11.97
C GLY A 67 -9.29 -0.14 12.48
N GLN A 68 -10.29 -0.05 13.36
CA GLN A 68 -10.71 1.17 14.06
C GLN A 68 -11.29 0.80 15.43
N TYR A 69 -11.14 1.67 16.41
CA TYR A 69 -11.75 1.50 17.73
C TYR A 69 -13.13 2.16 17.78
N TRP A 70 -14.13 1.43 18.33
CA TRP A 70 -15.47 1.95 18.58
C TRP A 70 -15.49 2.85 19.84
N PRO A 71 -16.32 3.90 19.94
CA PRO A 71 -17.36 4.35 18.99
C PRO A 71 -16.83 5.42 18.03
N TRP A 72 -16.69 5.11 16.74
CA TRP A 72 -16.36 6.04 15.63
C TRP A 72 -15.28 7.10 15.96
N ASP A 73 -14.38 6.76 16.87
CA ASP A 73 -13.30 7.63 17.29
C ASP A 73 -12.13 7.47 16.31
N SER A 74 -12.00 8.44 15.42
CA SER A 74 -10.88 8.52 14.49
C SER A 74 -9.53 8.76 15.19
N SER A 75 -9.52 8.88 16.51
CA SER A 75 -8.29 9.08 17.31
C SER A 75 -7.52 7.79 17.58
N HIS A 76 -8.09 6.61 17.30
CA HIS A 76 -7.44 5.32 17.53
C HIS A 76 -7.60 4.41 16.32
N LEU A 77 -6.64 4.47 15.43
CA LEU A 77 -6.57 3.65 14.22
C LEU A 77 -5.58 2.49 14.41
N TRP A 78 -5.68 1.49 13.52
CA TRP A 78 -4.68 0.41 13.47
C TRP A 78 -3.24 0.94 13.31
N THR A 79 -3.09 2.08 12.65
CA THR A 79 -1.79 2.77 12.48
C THR A 79 -1.21 3.23 13.81
N ASP A 80 -2.05 3.70 14.73
CA ASP A 80 -1.61 4.17 16.06
C ASP A 80 -1.17 2.98 16.92
N ALA A 81 -1.86 1.83 16.79
CA ALA A 81 -1.50 0.61 17.49
C ALA A 81 -0.12 0.08 17.09
N ILE A 82 0.27 0.22 15.82
CA ILE A 82 1.56 -0.25 15.34
C ILE A 82 2.66 0.82 15.35
N GLU A 83 2.35 2.08 15.65
CA GLU A 83 3.34 3.16 15.68
C GLU A 83 4.56 2.84 16.56
N PRO A 84 4.41 2.26 17.78
CA PRO A 84 5.55 1.90 18.62
C PRO A 84 6.52 0.88 17.98
N TYR A 85 6.05 0.10 17.03
CA TYR A 85 6.83 -0.93 16.32
C TYR A 85 7.44 -0.39 15.01
N LEU A 86 7.04 0.79 14.57
CA LEU A 86 7.59 1.44 13.38
C LEU A 86 8.77 2.33 13.74
N LYS A 87 9.91 2.13 13.07
CA LYS A 87 11.07 3.02 13.21
C LYS A 87 10.85 4.41 12.62
N ASN A 88 9.91 4.53 11.69
CA ASN A 88 9.63 5.76 10.95
C ASN A 88 8.16 5.77 10.47
N ALA A 89 7.36 6.68 10.97
CA ALA A 89 5.97 6.85 10.57
C ALA A 89 5.77 7.20 9.07
N ALA A 90 6.82 7.68 8.38
CA ALA A 90 6.74 7.92 6.93
C ALA A 90 6.49 6.63 6.12
N VAL A 91 6.72 5.45 6.71
CA VAL A 91 6.36 4.14 6.14
C VAL A 91 4.86 4.01 5.88
N LEU A 92 4.02 4.69 6.68
CA LEU A 92 2.56 4.69 6.51
C LEU A 92 2.07 5.51 5.30
N ARG A 93 2.99 6.11 4.54
CA ARG A 93 2.66 6.90 3.36
C ARG A 93 3.16 6.22 2.09
N CYS A 94 2.27 6.00 1.13
CA CYS A 94 2.66 5.60 -0.21
C CYS A 94 3.20 6.82 -0.99
N PRO A 95 4.38 6.73 -1.66
CA PRO A 95 4.92 7.84 -2.46
C PRO A 95 4.00 8.36 -3.58
N ASP A 96 3.06 7.52 -4.01
CA ASP A 96 2.10 7.85 -5.08
C ASP A 96 0.67 8.10 -4.53
N GLN A 97 0.50 8.31 -3.21
CA GLN A 97 -0.84 8.53 -2.65
C GLN A 97 -1.50 9.86 -3.07
N GLY A 98 -0.73 10.80 -3.62
CA GLY A 98 -1.25 12.10 -4.07
C GLY A 98 -1.83 12.90 -2.89
N SER A 99 -3.10 13.33 -3.04
CA SER A 99 -3.84 14.08 -2.03
C SER A 99 -4.59 13.19 -1.03
N ASP A 100 -4.53 11.86 -1.17
CA ASP A 100 -5.23 10.95 -0.27
C ASP A 100 -4.67 11.08 1.16
N ALA A 101 -5.57 11.03 2.14
CA ALA A 101 -5.21 11.16 3.55
C ALA A 101 -4.34 9.97 4.03
N TYR A 102 -4.61 8.79 3.47
CA TYR A 102 -3.96 7.53 3.86
C TYR A 102 -3.28 6.87 2.68
N GLY A 103 -2.17 6.19 2.95
CA GLY A 103 -1.43 5.41 1.96
C GLY A 103 -1.94 3.99 1.82
N TYR A 104 -2.43 3.43 2.93
CA TYR A 104 -2.80 2.02 3.07
C TYR A 104 -4.07 1.86 3.86
N GLY A 105 -4.88 0.85 3.49
CA GLY A 105 -6.07 0.43 4.19
C GLY A 105 -5.89 -0.95 4.82
N TYR A 106 -6.43 -1.11 6.02
CA TYR A 106 -6.48 -2.36 6.76
C TYR A 106 -7.73 -3.13 6.38
N ASN A 107 -7.61 -4.44 6.14
CA ASN A 107 -8.75 -5.31 5.84
C ASN A 107 -9.60 -5.50 7.10
N ILE A 108 -10.81 -4.95 7.09
CA ILE A 108 -11.77 -5.10 8.18
C ILE A 108 -12.95 -5.96 7.75
N ALA A 109 -13.54 -6.71 8.70
CA ALA A 109 -14.81 -7.38 8.49
C ALA A 109 -15.95 -6.37 8.42
N TYR A 110 -16.94 -6.63 7.59
CA TYR A 110 -18.11 -5.77 7.45
C TYR A 110 -19.10 -5.95 8.60
N TRP A 111 -19.74 -4.83 8.96
CA TRP A 111 -20.76 -4.73 9.96
C TRP A 111 -22.15 -4.99 9.32
N GLY A 112 -22.79 -6.12 9.62
CA GLY A 112 -24.21 -6.23 9.32
C GLY A 112 -24.78 -7.55 8.81
N ALA A 113 -24.02 -8.48 8.35
CA ALA A 113 -24.55 -9.76 7.89
C ALA A 113 -24.10 -10.88 8.83
N GLY A 114 -24.85 -11.21 9.82
CA GLY A 114 -24.84 -12.38 10.72
C GLY A 114 -23.90 -13.58 10.51
N ASP A 115 -23.05 -13.56 9.51
CA ASP A 115 -22.04 -14.55 9.18
C ASP A 115 -20.63 -14.00 9.36
N VAL A 116 -19.92 -14.59 10.28
CA VAL A 116 -18.59 -14.26 10.82
C VAL A 116 -17.46 -14.51 9.81
N LYS A 117 -17.69 -14.30 8.53
CA LYS A 117 -16.79 -14.85 7.50
C LYS A 117 -15.63 -13.93 7.09
N ASP A 118 -15.64 -12.65 7.44
CA ASP A 118 -14.98 -11.69 6.59
C ASP A 118 -14.01 -10.76 7.33
N GLY A 119 -12.75 -10.82 6.94
CA GLY A 119 -11.71 -9.84 7.26
C GLY A 119 -11.02 -10.00 8.63
N MET A 120 -10.04 -9.13 8.87
CA MET A 120 -9.14 -9.19 10.03
C MET A 120 -9.71 -8.55 11.30
N HIS A 121 -10.98 -8.20 11.32
CA HIS A 121 -11.57 -7.40 12.41
C HIS A 121 -12.49 -8.17 13.37
N GLY A 122 -12.87 -9.40 13.06
CA GLY A 122 -13.82 -10.18 13.89
C GLY A 122 -15.24 -9.62 13.89
N VAL A 123 -16.15 -10.31 14.59
CA VAL A 123 -17.58 -9.98 14.65
C VAL A 123 -17.83 -8.64 15.33
N GLN A 124 -18.58 -7.75 14.68
CA GLN A 124 -19.12 -6.51 15.26
C GLN A 124 -18.10 -5.50 15.79
N ASP A 125 -16.97 -5.28 15.10
CA ASP A 125 -15.97 -4.28 15.53
C ASP A 125 -15.45 -4.40 16.99
N THR A 126 -15.92 -5.42 17.70
CA THR A 126 -15.74 -5.51 19.15
C THR A 126 -14.55 -6.37 19.53
N TYR A 127 -14.17 -7.34 18.69
CA TYR A 127 -13.12 -8.28 19.03
C TYR A 127 -12.06 -8.34 17.93
N PRO A 128 -10.76 -8.24 18.27
CA PRO A 128 -9.69 -8.47 17.32
C PRO A 128 -9.65 -9.94 16.90
N VAL A 129 -9.23 -10.21 15.68
CA VAL A 129 -9.02 -11.58 15.17
C VAL A 129 -7.76 -12.16 15.79
N HIS A 130 -7.84 -13.39 16.30
CA HIS A 130 -6.69 -14.15 16.73
C HIS A 130 -6.03 -14.84 15.52
N GLN A 131 -4.69 -14.87 15.47
CA GLN A 131 -3.93 -15.45 14.35
C GLN A 131 -4.31 -16.89 14.01
N SER A 132 -4.73 -17.71 15.01
CA SER A 132 -5.17 -19.08 14.79
C SER A 132 -6.53 -19.23 14.09
N TRP A 133 -7.26 -18.12 13.93
CA TRP A 133 -8.56 -18.12 13.22
C TRP A 133 -8.39 -17.90 11.72
N VAL A 134 -7.24 -17.45 11.28
CA VAL A 134 -6.93 -17.26 9.86
C VAL A 134 -6.56 -18.61 9.26
N ALA A 135 -7.45 -19.17 8.45
CA ALA A 135 -7.26 -20.49 7.86
C ALA A 135 -6.11 -20.54 6.85
N GLU A 136 -6.03 -19.53 6.00
CA GLU A 136 -5.05 -19.43 4.90
C GLU A 136 -4.29 -18.10 4.94
N PRO A 137 -3.30 -17.93 5.83
CA PRO A 137 -2.57 -16.66 5.99
C PRO A 137 -1.87 -16.17 4.72
N SER A 138 -1.46 -17.08 3.83
CA SER A 138 -0.83 -16.74 2.55
C SER A 138 -1.81 -16.30 1.46
N GLU A 139 -3.11 -16.52 1.66
CA GLU A 139 -4.18 -16.09 0.75
C GLU A 139 -5.10 -15.04 1.37
N THR A 140 -4.93 -14.69 2.64
CA THR A 140 -5.73 -13.66 3.30
C THR A 140 -5.03 -12.31 3.25
N VAL A 141 -5.68 -11.32 2.65
CA VAL A 141 -5.21 -9.92 2.58
C VAL A 141 -5.26 -9.29 3.97
N TRP A 142 -4.18 -8.63 4.35
CA TRP A 142 -4.08 -7.90 5.61
C TRP A 142 -4.13 -6.39 5.42
N VAL A 143 -3.27 -5.87 4.53
CA VAL A 143 -3.17 -4.44 4.20
C VAL A 143 -3.03 -4.27 2.70
N VAL A 144 -3.60 -3.21 2.15
CA VAL A 144 -3.56 -2.91 0.71
C VAL A 144 -3.34 -1.41 0.45
N ASP A 145 -2.81 -1.07 -0.72
CA ASP A 145 -2.79 0.32 -1.21
C ASP A 145 -4.22 0.88 -1.27
N PHE A 146 -4.54 1.86 -0.43
CA PHE A 146 -5.89 2.41 -0.34
C PHE A 146 -5.89 3.89 0.06
N GLY A 147 -6.95 4.61 -0.30
CA GLY A 147 -7.11 6.03 0.01
C GLY A 147 -7.70 6.32 1.38
N LYS A 148 -8.20 5.29 2.07
CA LYS A 148 -8.77 5.35 3.42
C LYS A 148 -7.97 4.44 4.35
N TYR A 149 -8.17 4.57 5.66
CA TYR A 149 -7.47 3.77 6.68
C TYR A 149 -8.00 2.34 6.83
N TRP A 150 -9.16 2.02 6.25
CA TRP A 150 -9.76 0.69 6.25
C TRP A 150 -10.30 0.32 4.87
N VAL A 151 -10.43 -0.96 4.61
CA VAL A 151 -11.03 -1.52 3.41
C VAL A 151 -11.85 -2.75 3.78
N CYS A 152 -13.06 -2.85 3.21
CA CYS A 152 -13.91 -4.03 3.30
C CYS A 152 -13.96 -4.73 1.94
N GLY A 153 -13.55 -6.01 1.88
CA GLY A 153 -13.42 -6.70 0.62
C GLY A 153 -14.73 -7.07 -0.06
N LEU A 154 -15.78 -7.45 0.67
CA LEU A 154 -16.89 -8.19 0.08
C LEU A 154 -18.20 -7.43 -0.14
N GLU A 155 -18.49 -6.36 0.61
CA GLU A 155 -19.84 -5.76 0.54
C GLU A 155 -19.91 -4.34 -0.06
N PHE A 156 -18.82 -3.66 -0.15
CA PHE A 156 -18.80 -2.37 -0.82
C PHE A 156 -18.21 -2.48 -2.24
N GLY A 157 -18.93 -3.11 -3.14
CA GLY A 157 -18.61 -3.18 -4.57
C GLY A 157 -18.34 -1.83 -5.26
N THR A 158 -18.08 -0.79 -4.49
CA THR A 158 -17.73 0.57 -4.90
C THR A 158 -16.36 1.03 -4.40
N GLU A 159 -15.70 0.31 -3.47
CA GLU A 159 -14.42 0.74 -2.91
C GLU A 159 -13.28 -0.17 -3.39
N GLU A 160 -12.81 0.09 -4.60
CA GLU A 160 -11.64 -0.62 -5.13
C GLU A 160 -10.33 -0.13 -4.48
N PRO A 161 -9.33 -1.05 -4.33
CA PRO A 161 -7.97 -0.66 -3.98
C PRO A 161 -7.43 0.45 -4.89
N ALA A 162 -6.63 1.33 -4.33
CA ALA A 162 -6.09 2.45 -5.08
C ALA A 162 -5.07 1.96 -6.13
N ARG A 163 -5.45 2.00 -7.41
CA ARG A 163 -4.62 1.57 -8.56
C ARG A 163 -3.50 2.57 -8.85
N ARG A 164 -2.63 2.83 -7.86
CA ARG A 164 -1.55 3.83 -7.94
C ARG A 164 -0.32 3.35 -8.69
N HIS A 165 -0.16 2.05 -8.85
CA HIS A 165 1.05 1.43 -9.35
C HIS A 165 0.80 0.65 -10.64
N HIS A 166 0.90 1.32 -11.80
CA HIS A 166 0.71 0.71 -13.13
C HIS A 166 -0.62 -0.05 -13.26
N ASP A 167 -1.72 0.64 -12.98
CA ASP A 167 -3.09 0.11 -12.99
C ASP A 167 -3.34 -1.06 -12.02
N GLY A 168 -2.51 -1.18 -10.99
CA GLY A 168 -2.64 -2.15 -9.92
C GLY A 168 -2.23 -1.55 -8.58
N PHE A 169 -2.18 -2.38 -7.57
CA PHE A 169 -1.93 -2.03 -6.18
C PHE A 169 -1.06 -3.07 -5.48
N ASN A 170 -0.39 -2.66 -4.41
CA ASN A 170 0.36 -3.58 -3.56
C ASN A 170 -0.54 -4.10 -2.45
N VAL A 171 -0.35 -5.36 -2.10
CA VAL A 171 -1.10 -6.09 -1.08
C VAL A 171 -0.11 -6.74 -0.12
N LEU A 172 -0.42 -6.70 1.16
CA LEU A 172 0.22 -7.49 2.20
C LEU A 172 -0.72 -8.62 2.60
N PHE A 173 -0.20 -9.81 2.70
CA PHE A 173 -0.90 -10.98 3.22
C PHE A 173 -0.54 -11.22 4.68
N VAL A 174 -1.38 -11.99 5.37
CA VAL A 174 -1.25 -12.24 6.81
C VAL A 174 0.04 -12.98 7.17
N ASP A 175 0.58 -13.81 6.28
CA ASP A 175 1.87 -14.47 6.44
C ASP A 175 3.09 -13.52 6.29
N GLY A 176 2.84 -12.22 6.02
CA GLY A 176 3.86 -11.20 5.87
C GLY A 176 4.42 -11.04 4.45
N HIS A 177 4.04 -11.89 3.50
CA HIS A 177 4.46 -11.65 2.12
C HIS A 177 3.67 -10.48 1.49
N ALA A 178 4.31 -9.73 0.60
CA ALA A 178 3.67 -8.64 -0.12
C ALA A 178 3.83 -8.80 -1.62
N LYS A 179 2.77 -8.52 -2.36
CA LYS A 179 2.68 -8.72 -3.81
C LYS A 179 1.95 -7.56 -4.47
N TRP A 180 2.34 -7.24 -5.70
CA TRP A 180 1.56 -6.38 -6.57
C TRP A 180 0.49 -7.20 -7.29
N LEU A 181 -0.75 -6.71 -7.30
CA LEU A 181 -1.88 -7.31 -7.96
C LEU A 181 -2.58 -6.29 -8.84
N LYS A 182 -3.21 -6.76 -9.89
CA LYS A 182 -4.09 -5.96 -10.74
C LYS A 182 -5.54 -6.08 -10.29
N GLU A 183 -5.91 -7.22 -9.78
CA GLU A 183 -7.25 -7.58 -9.29
C GLU A 183 -7.11 -8.49 -8.08
N THR A 184 -8.05 -8.44 -7.15
CA THR A 184 -8.15 -9.36 -6.03
C THR A 184 -9.44 -10.15 -6.13
N PRO A 185 -9.40 -11.48 -6.17
CA PRO A 185 -10.60 -12.31 -5.98
C PRO A 185 -11.16 -12.11 -4.56
N ASP A 186 -12.48 -12.23 -4.42
CA ASP A 186 -13.17 -12.00 -3.14
C ASP A 186 -12.64 -12.90 -2.01
N ARG A 187 -12.28 -14.15 -2.34
CA ARG A 187 -11.71 -15.10 -1.37
C ARG A 187 -10.48 -14.59 -0.61
N LEU A 188 -9.71 -13.66 -1.17
CA LEU A 188 -8.52 -13.12 -0.51
C LEU A 188 -8.84 -12.16 0.64
N TRP A 189 -10.09 -11.79 0.82
CA TRP A 189 -10.54 -10.86 1.86
C TRP A 189 -11.11 -11.56 3.09
N THR A 190 -11.25 -12.89 3.07
CA THR A 190 -11.83 -13.68 4.15
C THR A 190 -10.77 -14.34 5.01
N VAL A 191 -11.07 -14.56 6.29
CA VAL A 191 -10.20 -15.29 7.22
C VAL A 191 -10.48 -16.79 7.24
N ASN A 192 -11.63 -17.20 6.67
CA ASN A 192 -12.05 -18.61 6.60
C ASN A 192 -11.68 -19.20 5.24
N ALA A 193 -11.27 -20.46 5.21
CA ALA A 193 -11.23 -21.25 4.00
C ALA A 193 -12.66 -21.53 3.52
N ASP A 194 -12.96 -21.30 2.26
CA ASP A 194 -14.21 -21.67 1.62
C ASP A 194 -14.35 -23.20 1.45
#